data_5a51bfa7a07ec46b14878b57eb2e95a9
#
_entry.id   5a51bfa7a07ec46b14878b57eb2e95a9
#
_cell.length_a   1.000
_cell.length_b   1.000
_cell.length_c   1.000
_cell.angle_alpha   90.00
_cell.angle_beta   90.00
_cell.angle_gamma   90.00
#
_symmetry.space_group_name_H-M   'P 1'
#
loop_
_entity.id
_entity.type
_entity.pdbx_description
1 polymer ?
#
loop_
_entity_poly.entity_id
_entity_poly.type
_entity_poly.pdbx_seq_one_letter_code
_entity_poly.pdbx_strand_id
1 'polypeptide(L)'
;MEQVLAFYKVVDHKEITGTGVTIDPNAACMQSLTLTQPNTTINIGELTGPTGIYRQLTLLIKQGTGANLADWGYSVRWSNARKPTLSYRKDAVDLVTLLTVDGGLTWLGMFNGGWFNVQ
;
A
#
# COMPACT_ATOMS: atom_id res chain seq x y z
N MET A 1 23.84 0.88 -11.06
CA MET A 1 23.37 2.25 -10.76
C MET A 1 21.85 2.34 -10.78
N GLU A 2 21.19 1.79 -11.79
CA GLU A 2 19.73 1.82 -11.84
C GLU A 2 19.07 1.15 -10.64
N GLN A 3 19.63 0.05 -10.16
CA GLN A 3 19.07 -0.65 -8.99
C GLN A 3 19.12 0.22 -7.73
N VAL A 4 20.18 1.02 -7.57
CA VAL A 4 20.30 1.92 -6.44
C VAL A 4 19.25 3.03 -6.53
N LEU A 5 19.05 3.59 -7.72
CA LEU A 5 18.03 4.62 -7.94
C LEU A 5 16.62 4.08 -7.73
N ALA A 6 16.34 2.87 -8.20
CA ALA A 6 15.04 2.23 -8.00
C ALA A 6 14.72 2.01 -6.52
N PHE A 7 15.74 1.76 -5.71
CA PHE A 7 15.58 1.54 -4.27
C PHE A 7 15.04 2.77 -3.54
N TYR A 8 15.40 3.96 -4.01
CA TYR A 8 14.98 5.22 -3.39
C TYR A 8 13.84 5.89 -4.13
N LYS A 9 13.39 5.27 -5.21
CA LYS A 9 12.30 5.83 -6.00
C LYS A 9 10.96 5.64 -5.30
N VAL A 10 10.14 6.67 -5.33
CA VAL A 10 8.74 6.59 -4.90
C VAL A 10 7.86 6.57 -6.14
N VAL A 11 7.00 5.57 -6.25
CA VAL A 11 6.00 5.52 -7.33
C VAL A 11 4.71 6.09 -6.79
N ASP A 12 4.23 7.16 -7.42
CA ASP A 12 2.98 7.80 -7.06
C ASP A 12 1.91 7.41 -8.07
N HIS A 13 0.88 6.70 -7.61
CA HIS A 13 -0.25 6.29 -8.44
C HIS A 13 -1.26 7.41 -8.64
N LYS A 14 -1.03 8.55 -8.00
CA LYS A 14 -1.91 9.71 -8.07
C LYS A 14 -3.33 9.32 -7.64
N GLU A 15 -4.34 9.90 -8.26
CA GLU A 15 -5.73 9.64 -7.88
C GLU A 15 -6.18 8.30 -8.46
N ILE A 16 -6.72 7.45 -7.60
CA ILE A 16 -7.29 6.17 -8.01
C ILE A 16 -8.76 6.41 -8.32
N THR A 17 -9.11 6.30 -9.60
CA THR A 17 -10.46 6.61 -10.07
C THR A 17 -11.37 5.39 -10.15
N GLY A 18 -10.80 4.18 -10.12
CA GLY A 18 -11.59 2.96 -10.12
C GLY A 18 -11.87 2.45 -8.71
N THR A 19 -12.67 1.39 -8.63
CA THR A 19 -12.99 0.73 -7.36
C THR A 19 -11.94 -0.29 -6.96
N GLY A 20 -10.91 -0.49 -7.78
CA GLY A 20 -9.83 -1.41 -7.49
C GLY A 20 -8.53 -0.93 -8.11
N VAL A 21 -7.43 -1.28 -7.49
CA VAL A 21 -6.09 -0.99 -7.97
C VAL A 21 -5.19 -2.19 -7.68
N THR A 22 -4.27 -2.47 -8.60
CA THR A 22 -3.24 -3.48 -8.39
C THR A 22 -1.90 -2.78 -8.30
N ILE A 23 -1.23 -2.94 -7.16
CA ILE A 23 0.08 -2.36 -6.91
C ILE A 23 1.13 -3.34 -7.40
N ASP A 24 2.06 -2.87 -8.23
CA ASP A 24 3.18 -3.68 -8.68
C ASP A 24 4.31 -3.61 -7.63
N PRO A 25 4.56 -4.69 -6.87
CA PRO A 25 5.58 -4.65 -5.83
C PRO A 25 7.00 -4.58 -6.38
N ASN A 26 7.16 -4.79 -7.69
CA ASN A 26 8.47 -4.73 -8.34
C ASN A 26 8.84 -3.32 -8.76
N ALA A 27 7.88 -2.40 -8.81
CA ALA A 27 8.12 -1.05 -9.31
C ALA A 27 8.94 -0.21 -8.33
N ALA A 28 8.65 -0.31 -7.05
CA ALA A 28 9.40 0.37 -5.99
C ALA A 28 8.97 -0.18 -4.64
N CYS A 29 9.81 -0.04 -3.63
CA CYS A 29 9.46 -0.45 -2.27
C CYS A 29 8.65 0.61 -1.51
N MET A 30 8.56 1.82 -2.05
CA MET A 30 7.71 2.90 -1.51
C MET A 30 6.77 3.36 -2.61
N GLN A 31 5.46 3.31 -2.34
CA GLN A 31 4.47 3.75 -3.32
C GLN A 31 3.37 4.52 -2.61
N SER A 32 2.80 5.48 -3.31
CA SER A 32 1.71 6.30 -2.76
C SER A 32 0.50 6.24 -3.66
N LEU A 33 -0.66 6.39 -3.07
CA LEU A 33 -1.92 6.45 -3.82
C LEU A 33 -2.91 7.37 -3.10
N THR A 34 -3.76 8.00 -3.90
CA THR A 34 -4.81 8.88 -3.40
C THR A 34 -6.15 8.24 -3.70
N LEU A 35 -6.94 7.97 -2.66
CA LEU A 35 -8.24 7.35 -2.79
C LEU A 35 -9.29 8.41 -3.10
N THR A 36 -10.12 8.17 -4.11
CA THR A 36 -11.19 9.10 -4.49
C THR A 36 -12.56 8.45 -4.50
N GLN A 37 -12.64 7.14 -4.27
CA GLN A 37 -13.90 6.40 -4.28
C GLN A 37 -14.34 6.05 -2.86
N PRO A 38 -15.63 5.79 -2.63
CA PRO A 38 -16.11 5.39 -1.31
C PRO A 38 -15.42 4.14 -0.77
N ASN A 39 -15.06 3.22 -1.65
CA ASN A 39 -14.33 2.02 -1.28
C ASN A 39 -13.44 1.58 -2.45
N THR A 40 -12.20 1.25 -2.16
CA THR A 40 -11.24 0.77 -3.16
C THR A 40 -10.61 -0.52 -2.66
N THR A 41 -10.59 -1.55 -3.51
CA THR A 41 -9.88 -2.78 -3.20
C THR A 41 -8.43 -2.66 -3.69
N ILE A 42 -7.50 -2.81 -2.77
CA ILE A 42 -6.06 -2.74 -3.07
C ILE A 42 -5.52 -4.16 -3.15
N ASN A 43 -5.06 -4.53 -4.35
CA ASN A 43 -4.43 -5.83 -4.59
C ASN A 43 -2.95 -5.62 -4.79
N ILE A 44 -2.15 -6.59 -4.34
CA ILE A 44 -0.71 -6.59 -4.59
C ILE A 44 -0.44 -7.57 -5.72
N GLY A 45 0.19 -7.08 -6.77
CA GLY A 45 0.50 -7.89 -7.93
C GLY A 45 1.61 -8.90 -7.68
N GLU A 46 1.95 -9.64 -8.69
CA GLU A 46 2.93 -10.71 -8.60
C GLU A 46 4.34 -10.14 -8.34
N LEU A 47 5.01 -10.72 -7.36
CA LEU A 47 6.40 -10.37 -7.07
C LEU A 47 7.32 -11.27 -7.87
N THR A 48 8.24 -10.67 -8.62
CA THR A 48 9.25 -11.40 -9.37
C THR A 48 10.54 -11.51 -8.56
N GLY A 49 11.30 -12.58 -8.79
CA GLY A 49 12.55 -12.82 -8.11
C GLY A 49 12.55 -14.11 -7.33
N PRO A 50 13.67 -14.41 -6.64
CA PRO A 50 13.78 -15.67 -5.89
C PRO A 50 12.83 -15.70 -4.71
N THR A 51 12.31 -16.90 -4.40
CA THR A 51 11.54 -17.13 -3.18
C THR A 51 12.47 -17.20 -1.97
N GLY A 52 11.91 -17.01 -0.78
CA GLY A 52 12.69 -17.07 0.45
C GLY A 52 13.47 -15.82 0.76
N ILE A 53 13.34 -14.78 -0.06
CA ILE A 53 13.97 -13.50 0.18
C ILE A 53 12.96 -12.54 0.79
N TYR A 54 13.40 -11.81 1.80
CA TYR A 54 12.60 -10.77 2.43
C TYR A 54 12.40 -9.60 1.47
N ARG A 55 11.17 -9.17 1.33
CA ARG A 55 10.81 -7.96 0.58
C ARG A 55 9.84 -7.13 1.38
N GLN A 56 9.97 -5.83 1.28
CA GLN A 56 9.09 -4.88 1.96
C GLN A 56 8.47 -3.94 0.94
N LEU A 57 7.21 -3.61 1.17
CA LEU A 57 6.47 -2.64 0.38
C LEU A 57 5.78 -1.69 1.35
N THR A 58 6.07 -0.41 1.22
CA THR A 58 5.45 0.62 2.06
C THR A 58 4.49 1.44 1.22
N LEU A 59 3.28 1.63 1.71
CA LEU A 59 2.25 2.39 1.02
C LEU A 59 1.87 3.62 1.83
N LEU A 60 1.86 4.77 1.16
CA LEU A 60 1.26 5.99 1.67
C LEU A 60 -0.11 6.12 1.03
N ILE A 61 -1.15 6.17 1.84
CA ILE A 61 -2.53 6.20 1.36
C ILE A 61 -3.15 7.51 1.78
N LYS A 62 -3.50 8.32 0.79
CA LYS A 62 -4.08 9.65 1.02
C LYS A 62 -5.58 9.62 0.79
N GLN A 63 -6.31 10.29 1.67
CA GLN A 63 -7.73 10.54 1.50
C GLN A 63 -7.93 11.68 0.51
N GLY A 64 -8.30 11.37 -0.73
CA GLY A 64 -8.47 12.38 -1.76
C GLY A 64 -9.74 13.19 -1.59
N THR A 65 -10.82 12.55 -1.20
CA THR A 65 -12.13 13.20 -1.00
C THR A 65 -12.63 13.12 0.44
N GLY A 66 -12.07 12.21 1.21
CA GLY A 66 -12.47 11.96 2.59
C GLY A 66 -13.43 10.77 2.71
N ALA A 67 -13.39 10.11 3.86
CA ALA A 67 -14.17 8.90 4.14
C ALA A 67 -13.99 7.81 3.08
N ASN A 68 -12.80 7.72 2.50
CA ASN A 68 -12.45 6.71 1.51
C ASN A 68 -11.99 5.45 2.24
N LEU A 69 -12.71 4.35 2.02
CA LEU A 69 -12.40 3.07 2.63
C LEU A 69 -11.52 2.24 1.70
N ALA A 70 -10.76 1.32 2.28
CA ALA A 70 -9.96 0.39 1.52
C ALA A 70 -10.21 -1.04 1.99
N ASP A 71 -10.36 -1.94 1.02
CA ASP A 71 -10.30 -3.38 1.24
C ASP A 71 -9.00 -3.89 0.62
N TRP A 72 -8.59 -5.08 1.02
CA TRP A 72 -7.30 -5.64 0.61
C TRP A 72 -7.49 -7.02 -0.01
N GLY A 73 -6.63 -7.33 -0.98
CA GLY A 73 -6.67 -8.64 -1.62
C GLY A 73 -6.29 -9.78 -0.70
N TYR A 74 -6.49 -11.00 -1.18
CA TYR A 74 -6.29 -12.22 -0.39
C TYR A 74 -4.87 -12.41 0.13
N SER A 75 -3.90 -11.87 -0.58
CA SER A 75 -2.49 -12.07 -0.20
C SER A 75 -2.09 -11.27 1.02
N VAL A 76 -2.90 -10.30 1.45
CA VAL A 76 -2.54 -9.44 2.58
C VAL A 76 -3.17 -9.98 3.86
N ARG A 77 -2.33 -10.23 4.86
CA ARG A 77 -2.73 -10.68 6.20
C ARG A 77 -2.36 -9.61 7.21
N TRP A 78 -3.34 -9.08 7.90
CA TRP A 78 -3.12 -7.97 8.80
C TRP A 78 -2.80 -8.44 10.21
N SER A 79 -1.99 -7.65 10.92
CA SER A 79 -1.70 -7.84 12.34
C SER A 79 -3.01 -7.92 13.11
N ASN A 80 -3.12 -8.88 14.03
CA ASN A 80 -4.32 -9.16 14.82
C ASN A 80 -5.55 -9.50 13.97
N ALA A 81 -5.32 -9.97 12.72
CA ALA A 81 -6.37 -10.33 11.78
C ALA A 81 -7.35 -9.18 11.48
N ARG A 82 -6.88 -7.95 11.59
CA ARG A 82 -7.71 -6.76 11.35
C ARG A 82 -7.07 -5.83 10.36
N LYS A 83 -7.77 -5.53 9.28
CA LYS A 83 -7.34 -4.47 8.38
C LYS A 83 -7.37 -3.13 9.12
N PRO A 84 -6.47 -2.20 8.78
CA PRO A 84 -6.42 -0.92 9.46
C PRO A 84 -7.66 -0.08 9.16
N THR A 85 -8.07 0.71 10.14
CA THR A 85 -9.04 1.77 9.93
C THR A 85 -8.29 3.01 9.46
N LEU A 86 -8.55 3.41 8.24
CA LEU A 86 -7.88 4.58 7.68
C LEU A 86 -8.42 5.86 8.27
N SER A 87 -7.59 6.89 8.26
CA SER A 87 -8.05 8.26 8.53
C SER A 87 -9.17 8.62 7.56
N TYR A 88 -10.10 9.44 7.97
CA TYR A 88 -11.28 9.73 7.14
C TYR A 88 -11.39 11.18 6.67
N ARG A 89 -10.52 12.07 7.14
CA ARG A 89 -10.56 13.46 6.69
C ARG A 89 -9.85 13.62 5.37
N LYS A 90 -10.38 14.47 4.51
CA LYS A 90 -9.74 14.82 3.26
C LYS A 90 -8.29 15.25 3.52
N ASP A 91 -7.38 14.79 2.68
CA ASP A 91 -5.94 15.03 2.69
C ASP A 91 -5.18 14.33 3.81
N ALA A 92 -5.84 13.61 4.72
CA ALA A 92 -5.14 12.80 5.71
C ALA A 92 -4.40 11.66 5.03
N VAL A 93 -3.22 11.34 5.53
CA VAL A 93 -2.35 10.30 4.98
C VAL A 93 -2.13 9.22 6.02
N ASP A 94 -2.22 7.98 5.58
CA ASP A 94 -1.94 6.79 6.39
C ASP A 94 -0.73 6.06 5.82
N LEU A 95 0.04 5.46 6.71
CA LEU A 95 1.25 4.72 6.35
C LEU A 95 1.08 3.27 6.74
N VAL A 96 1.19 2.36 5.77
CA VAL A 96 1.17 0.92 6.02
C VAL A 96 2.41 0.28 5.43
N THR A 97 2.88 -0.77 6.10
CA THR A 97 4.00 -1.57 5.63
C THR A 97 3.54 -2.99 5.40
N LEU A 98 3.89 -3.53 4.25
CA LEU A 98 3.66 -4.93 3.90
C LEU A 98 5.01 -5.59 3.75
N LEU A 99 5.17 -6.79 4.30
CA LEU A 99 6.40 -7.54 4.07
C LEU A 99 6.08 -8.99 3.71
N THR A 100 6.94 -9.58 2.91
CA THR A 100 6.80 -10.97 2.50
C THR A 100 8.12 -11.70 2.65
N VAL A 101 8.01 -12.99 3.00
CA VAL A 101 9.17 -13.90 3.07
C VAL A 101 8.96 -15.14 2.18
N ASP A 102 7.83 -15.20 1.48
CA ASP A 102 7.46 -16.36 0.66
C ASP A 102 7.28 -16.00 -0.82
N GLY A 103 7.98 -14.99 -1.28
CA GLY A 103 7.93 -14.57 -2.68
C GLY A 103 6.66 -13.83 -3.06
N GLY A 104 5.96 -13.25 -2.10
CA GLY A 104 4.76 -12.46 -2.37
C GLY A 104 3.47 -13.27 -2.38
N LEU A 105 3.51 -14.54 -2.00
CA LEU A 105 2.31 -15.33 -1.82
C LEU A 105 1.47 -14.80 -0.66
N THR A 106 2.15 -14.37 0.40
CA THR A 106 1.53 -13.76 1.56
C THR A 106 2.28 -12.50 1.93
N TRP A 107 1.55 -11.43 2.14
CA TRP A 107 2.08 -10.15 2.62
C TRP A 107 1.57 -9.91 4.03
N LEU A 108 2.49 -9.71 4.95
CA LEU A 108 2.14 -9.39 6.34
C LEU A 108 1.99 -7.89 6.47
N GLY A 109 0.80 -7.44 6.81
CA GLY A 109 0.48 -6.02 6.83
C GLY A 109 0.49 -5.44 8.24
N MET A 110 1.04 -4.24 8.36
CA MET A 110 1.11 -3.50 9.61
C MET A 110 0.72 -2.06 9.35
N PHE A 111 -0.12 -1.51 10.23
CA PHE A 111 -0.46 -0.10 10.21
C PHE A 111 0.57 0.67 11.03
N ASN A 112 1.30 1.56 10.38
CA ASN A 112 2.40 2.29 11.03
C ASN A 112 1.95 3.65 11.59
N GLY A 113 0.83 4.16 11.13
CA GLY A 113 0.33 5.42 11.63
C GLY A 113 -0.57 6.10 10.61
N GLY A 114 -1.31 7.05 11.08
CA GLY A 114 -2.23 7.79 10.23
C GLY A 114 -2.37 9.24 10.66
N TRP A 115 -3.31 9.92 10.02
CA TRP A 115 -3.62 11.31 10.29
C TRP A 115 -2.43 12.25 10.01
N PHE A 116 -1.45 11.79 9.23
CA PHE A 116 -0.42 12.68 8.74
C PHE A 116 -1.06 13.75 7.87
N ASN A 117 -0.46 14.92 7.86
CA ASN A 117 -0.94 16.06 7.07
C ASN A 117 -2.28 16.64 7.56
N VAL A 118 -2.67 16.33 8.78
CA VAL A 118 -3.85 16.91 9.44
C VAL A 118 -3.41 17.52 10.76
N GLN A 119 -3.81 18.76 10.99
CA GLN A 119 -3.47 19.47 12.22
C GLN A 119 -4.72 19.76 13.03
#